data_a8c64155132541ee70dc44624dddb0c2
#
_entry.id   a8c64155132541ee70dc44624dddb0c2
#
_cell.length_a   1.000
_cell.length_b   1.000
_cell.length_c   1.000
_cell.angle_alpha   90.00
_cell.angle_beta   90.00
_cell.angle_gamma   90.00
#
_symmetry.space_group_name_H-M   'P 1'
#
loop_
_entity.id
_entity.type
_entity.pdbx_description
1 polymer ?
#
loop_
_entity_poly.entity_id
_entity_poly.type
_entity_poly.pdbx_seq_one_letter_code
_entity_poly.pdbx_strand_id
1 'polypeptide(L)'
;PSLLRSMGAAGRAVKEESVKPMNKVTPIDAEMLARFEQGYAARPELQVMSNAISRTALPDAAFVPAAAARLQMDFSVLVQTSSITNQKQSGRCWMFSTLNVLRERVIRQCKLEDFSISPTYLAFYDKLEKANLFFENILHFAAQELDDRETFTLLGNPLPDGGQWDMAVSLIKKYGVVPSWVMPETVHSTGTAKYLPILNRKLREDALELRALVREGKDPSA
;
A
#
# COMPACT_ATOMS: atom_id res chain seq x y z
N PRO A 1 29.95 -24.26 -38.73
CA PRO A 1 30.28 -25.36 -37.88
C PRO A 1 31.13 -24.87 -36.71
N SER A 2 30.78 -25.27 -35.49
CA SER A 2 31.62 -25.14 -34.28
C SER A 2 31.83 -23.76 -33.68
N LEU A 3 30.84 -23.32 -32.88
CA LEU A 3 31.06 -22.35 -31.78
C LEU A 3 30.03 -22.57 -30.66
N LEU A 4 29.96 -23.76 -30.13
CA LEU A 4 29.22 -24.16 -28.97
C LEU A 4 30.02 -25.14 -28.14
N ARG A 5 31.04 -24.63 -27.42
CA ARG A 5 31.68 -25.31 -26.28
C ARG A 5 32.51 -24.27 -25.51
N SER A 6 31.97 -23.75 -24.46
CA SER A 6 32.63 -23.46 -23.17
C SER A 6 31.83 -22.40 -22.39
N MET A 7 30.78 -22.83 -21.75
CA MET A 7 30.29 -22.11 -20.57
C MET A 7 30.36 -23.10 -19.41
N GLY A 8 31.48 -23.01 -18.70
CA GLY A 8 31.76 -23.78 -17.49
C GLY A 8 30.74 -23.41 -16.40
N ALA A 9 30.26 -24.42 -15.78
CA ALA A 9 29.42 -24.35 -14.56
C ALA A 9 30.25 -23.77 -13.41
N ALA A 10 30.15 -22.47 -13.16
CA ALA A 10 30.56 -21.86 -11.91
C ALA A 10 29.40 -21.96 -10.93
N GLY A 11 29.27 -23.10 -10.28
CA GLY A 11 28.44 -23.27 -9.11
C GLY A 11 28.95 -22.34 -8.00
N ARG A 12 28.23 -21.21 -7.83
CA ARG A 12 28.41 -20.33 -6.67
C ARG A 12 27.86 -21.09 -5.46
N ALA A 13 28.73 -21.68 -4.66
CA ALA A 13 28.38 -22.20 -3.36
C ALA A 13 27.82 -21.03 -2.53
N VAL A 14 26.52 -21.05 -2.27
CA VAL A 14 25.89 -20.19 -1.27
C VAL A 14 26.48 -20.63 0.07
N LYS A 15 27.38 -19.81 0.64
CA LYS A 15 27.81 -19.98 2.02
C LYS A 15 26.55 -19.86 2.88
N GLU A 16 26.19 -20.93 3.56
CA GLU A 16 25.27 -20.86 4.71
C GLU A 16 25.91 -19.91 5.73
N GLU A 17 25.42 -18.67 5.76
CA GLU A 17 25.68 -17.80 6.89
C GLU A 17 25.01 -18.44 8.09
N SER A 18 25.82 -18.95 9.01
CA SER A 18 25.38 -19.46 10.28
C SER A 18 24.55 -18.36 10.97
N VAL A 19 23.25 -18.59 11.11
CA VAL A 19 22.36 -17.74 11.90
C VAL A 19 22.95 -17.68 13.31
N LYS A 20 23.51 -16.52 13.68
CA LYS A 20 23.99 -16.30 15.06
C LYS A 20 22.79 -16.57 15.98
N PRO A 21 23.00 -17.36 17.05
CA PRO A 21 21.94 -17.61 18.03
C PRO A 21 21.41 -16.28 18.50
N MET A 22 20.08 -16.10 18.48
CA MET A 22 19.43 -14.91 19.02
C MET A 22 19.95 -14.68 20.43
N ASN A 23 20.57 -13.53 20.68
CA ASN A 23 21.00 -13.16 22.00
C ASN A 23 19.83 -13.30 22.96
N LYS A 24 20.05 -14.00 24.08
CA LYS A 24 19.05 -14.16 25.13
C LYS A 24 18.54 -12.77 25.52
N VAL A 25 17.27 -12.50 25.29
CA VAL A 25 16.66 -11.21 25.64
C VAL A 25 16.74 -11.07 27.16
N THR A 26 17.46 -10.06 27.61
CA THR A 26 17.53 -9.72 29.04
C THR A 26 16.31 -8.88 29.40
N PRO A 27 15.45 -9.32 30.31
CA PRO A 27 14.30 -8.52 30.76
C PRO A 27 14.77 -7.25 31.45
N ILE A 28 13.97 -6.20 31.34
CA ILE A 28 14.21 -4.94 32.10
C ILE A 28 13.95 -5.21 33.55
N ASP A 29 14.97 -4.98 34.38
CA ASP A 29 14.90 -5.12 35.84
C ASP A 29 14.85 -3.75 36.57
N ALA A 30 14.71 -3.78 37.86
CA ALA A 30 14.61 -2.56 38.67
C ALA A 30 15.88 -1.70 38.62
N GLU A 31 17.05 -2.33 38.48
CA GLU A 31 18.32 -1.61 38.35
C GLU A 31 18.42 -0.87 37.01
N MET A 32 17.98 -1.50 35.95
CA MET A 32 17.90 -0.86 34.61
C MET A 32 16.93 0.32 34.62
N LEU A 33 15.75 0.16 35.26
CA LEU A 33 14.78 1.26 35.41
C LEU A 33 15.37 2.43 36.17
N ALA A 34 16.03 2.18 37.29
CA ALA A 34 16.68 3.24 38.09
C ALA A 34 17.76 3.98 37.26
N ARG A 35 18.55 3.27 36.45
CA ARG A 35 19.52 3.89 35.55
C ARG A 35 18.86 4.75 34.48
N PHE A 36 17.72 4.32 33.94
CA PHE A 36 16.97 5.11 32.92
C PHE A 36 16.41 6.38 33.58
N GLU A 37 15.85 6.29 34.78
CA GLU A 37 15.34 7.44 35.51
C GLU A 37 16.45 8.44 35.87
N GLN A 38 17.60 7.96 36.34
CA GLN A 38 18.77 8.81 36.60
C GLN A 38 19.28 9.47 35.30
N GLY A 39 19.37 8.72 34.19
CA GLY A 39 19.77 9.23 32.91
C GLY A 39 18.80 10.28 32.36
N TYR A 40 17.52 10.13 32.61
CA TYR A 40 16.49 11.13 32.25
C TYR A 40 16.61 12.38 33.12
N ALA A 41 16.72 12.22 34.46
CA ALA A 41 16.82 13.31 35.41
C ALA A 41 18.10 14.15 35.23
N ALA A 42 19.19 13.53 34.75
CA ALA A 42 20.45 14.21 34.46
C ALA A 42 20.42 15.13 33.25
N ARG A 43 19.34 15.11 32.48
CA ARG A 43 19.18 15.89 31.20
C ARG A 43 17.95 16.79 31.28
N PRO A 44 18.07 18.02 31.83
CA PRO A 44 16.95 18.95 31.98
C PRO A 44 16.24 19.28 30.63
N GLU A 45 16.99 19.25 29.53
CA GLU A 45 16.44 19.46 28.21
C GLU A 45 15.36 18.43 27.84
N LEU A 46 15.48 17.18 28.29
CA LEU A 46 14.47 16.15 28.07
C LEU A 46 13.17 16.44 28.84
N GLN A 47 13.25 17.04 29.99
CA GLN A 47 12.07 17.45 30.76
C GLN A 47 11.33 18.57 30.06
N VAL A 48 12.06 19.57 29.51
CA VAL A 48 11.48 20.67 28.75
C VAL A 48 10.80 20.11 27.49
N MET A 49 11.49 19.21 26.78
CA MET A 49 10.90 18.55 25.59
C MET A 49 9.66 17.74 25.94
N SER A 50 9.71 16.95 27.00
CA SER A 50 8.56 16.16 27.46
C SER A 50 7.36 17.04 27.81
N ASN A 51 7.58 18.17 28.48
CA ASN A 51 6.52 19.12 28.80
C ASN A 51 5.94 19.76 27.53
N ALA A 52 6.78 20.12 26.55
CA ALA A 52 6.34 20.67 25.28
C ALA A 52 5.46 19.70 24.50
N ILE A 53 5.92 18.44 24.31
CA ILE A 53 5.18 17.44 23.53
C ILE A 53 3.97 16.87 24.26
N SER A 54 3.85 17.07 25.58
CA SER A 54 2.67 16.65 26.34
C SER A 54 1.40 17.43 25.96
N ARG A 55 1.54 18.63 25.37
CA ARG A 55 0.45 19.52 25.01
C ARG A 55 0.48 20.00 23.57
N THR A 56 1.55 19.67 22.82
CA THR A 56 1.74 20.08 21.44
C THR A 56 1.96 18.84 20.59
N ALA A 57 1.34 18.75 19.43
CA ALA A 57 1.58 17.65 18.51
C ALA A 57 3.07 17.59 18.13
N LEU A 58 3.63 16.39 18.06
CA LEU A 58 5.06 16.20 17.80
C LEU A 58 5.57 16.92 16.53
N PRO A 59 4.85 16.94 15.39
CA PRO A 59 5.26 17.70 14.21
C PRO A 59 5.38 19.20 14.47
N ASP A 60 4.48 19.77 15.27
CA ASP A 60 4.48 21.19 15.60
C ASP A 60 5.61 21.54 16.58
N ALA A 61 5.83 20.69 17.57
CA ALA A 61 6.93 20.86 18.53
C ALA A 61 8.32 20.67 17.88
N ALA A 62 8.42 19.83 16.85
CA ALA A 62 9.65 19.57 16.10
C ALA A 62 9.89 20.56 14.95
N PHE A 63 8.95 21.48 14.67
CA PHE A 63 9.08 22.45 13.60
C PHE A 63 10.24 23.42 13.85
N VAL A 64 11.13 23.53 12.86
CA VAL A 64 12.30 24.43 12.93
C VAL A 64 12.10 25.61 11.97
N PRO A 65 11.67 26.80 12.49
CA PRO A 65 11.37 27.96 11.65
C PRO A 65 12.54 28.40 10.78
N ALA A 66 13.76 28.35 11.33
CA ALA A 66 14.97 28.72 10.59
C ALA A 66 15.29 27.78 9.42
N ALA A 67 14.94 26.50 9.54
CA ALA A 67 15.05 25.56 8.42
C ALA A 67 13.97 25.83 7.36
N ALA A 68 12.74 26.05 7.78
CA ALA A 68 11.63 26.38 6.89
C ALA A 68 11.90 27.68 6.10
N ALA A 69 12.47 28.70 6.74
CA ALA A 69 12.82 29.97 6.06
C ALA A 69 13.92 29.82 4.99
N ARG A 70 14.72 28.74 5.06
CA ARG A 70 15.75 28.45 4.04
C ARG A 70 15.21 27.65 2.86
N LEU A 71 14.01 27.08 2.96
CA LEU A 71 13.40 26.35 1.87
C LEU A 71 12.96 27.33 0.80
N GLN A 72 13.70 27.36 -0.29
CA GLN A 72 13.30 28.11 -1.47
C GLN A 72 12.34 27.24 -2.29
N MET A 73 11.15 27.79 -2.56
CA MET A 73 10.13 27.11 -3.37
C MET A 73 10.24 27.48 -4.86
N ASP A 74 11.39 28.03 -5.26
CA ASP A 74 11.66 28.41 -6.64
C ASP A 74 12.24 27.22 -7.41
N PHE A 75 11.57 26.84 -8.47
CA PHE A 75 11.97 25.74 -9.34
C PHE A 75 12.40 26.28 -10.71
N SER A 76 13.49 25.74 -11.28
CA SER A 76 13.96 26.11 -12.62
C SER A 76 12.96 25.75 -13.74
N VAL A 77 12.12 24.77 -13.48
CA VAL A 77 11.03 24.36 -14.39
C VAL A 77 9.74 24.24 -13.61
N LEU A 78 8.77 25.07 -13.93
CA LEU A 78 7.43 25.00 -13.37
C LEU A 78 6.47 24.44 -14.42
N VAL A 79 5.95 23.25 -14.19
CA VAL A 79 4.91 22.67 -15.02
C VAL A 79 3.56 23.22 -14.57
N GLN A 80 2.92 24.01 -15.45
CA GLN A 80 1.56 24.46 -15.19
C GLN A 80 0.60 23.28 -15.27
N THR A 81 -0.15 23.05 -14.21
CA THR A 81 -1.17 22.01 -14.10
C THR A 81 -2.53 22.67 -13.87
N SER A 82 -3.58 21.96 -14.26
CA SER A 82 -4.96 22.35 -14.01
C SER A 82 -5.35 22.20 -12.52
N SER A 83 -6.62 22.06 -12.22
CA SER A 83 -7.14 21.91 -10.85
C SER A 83 -6.47 20.77 -10.06
N ILE A 84 -6.38 20.94 -8.75
CA ILE A 84 -5.82 19.93 -7.84
C ILE A 84 -6.87 18.86 -7.56
N THR A 85 -6.49 17.59 -7.71
CA THR A 85 -7.32 16.44 -7.33
C THR A 85 -7.08 16.05 -5.87
N ASN A 86 -8.10 15.49 -5.22
CA ASN A 86 -8.03 15.09 -3.82
C ASN A 86 -8.63 13.69 -3.62
N GLN A 87 -7.81 12.72 -3.20
CA GLN A 87 -8.26 11.36 -2.94
C GLN A 87 -9.12 11.20 -1.68
N LYS A 88 -9.23 12.26 -0.85
CA LYS A 88 -9.93 12.22 0.44
C LYS A 88 -9.36 11.12 1.36
N GLN A 89 -10.23 10.36 2.03
CA GLN A 89 -9.86 9.28 2.96
C GLN A 89 -9.87 7.91 2.27
N SER A 90 -9.18 7.80 1.13
CA SER A 90 -9.08 6.55 0.36
C SER A 90 -7.62 6.20 0.06
N GLY A 91 -7.29 4.94 -0.05
CA GLY A 91 -5.95 4.45 -0.39
C GLY A 91 -5.63 4.50 -1.88
N ARG A 92 -6.14 5.50 -2.63
CA ARG A 92 -6.03 5.62 -4.09
C ARG A 92 -4.95 6.58 -4.58
N CYS A 93 -3.98 6.98 -3.73
CA CYS A 93 -2.92 7.93 -4.11
C CYS A 93 -2.16 7.52 -5.39
N TRP A 94 -1.84 6.25 -5.53
CA TRP A 94 -1.17 5.66 -6.69
C TRP A 94 -1.98 5.83 -7.99
N MET A 95 -3.29 5.70 -7.89
CA MET A 95 -4.23 5.88 -9.01
C MET A 95 -4.39 7.36 -9.36
N PHE A 96 -4.59 8.23 -8.37
CA PHE A 96 -4.66 9.68 -8.57
C PHE A 96 -3.40 10.24 -9.22
N SER A 97 -2.21 9.80 -8.80
CA SER A 97 -0.94 10.20 -9.41
C SER A 97 -0.90 9.85 -10.91
N THR A 98 -1.28 8.62 -11.26
CA THR A 98 -1.30 8.17 -12.66
C THR A 98 -2.33 8.94 -13.49
N LEU A 99 -3.55 9.10 -12.96
CA LEU A 99 -4.63 9.80 -13.66
C LEU A 99 -4.32 11.29 -13.83
N ASN A 100 -3.62 11.94 -12.91
CA ASN A 100 -3.20 13.33 -13.04
C ASN A 100 -2.24 13.51 -14.22
N VAL A 101 -1.27 12.63 -14.39
CA VAL A 101 -0.36 12.68 -15.56
C VAL A 101 -1.13 12.53 -16.86
N LEU A 102 -2.05 11.56 -16.92
CA LEU A 102 -2.87 11.32 -18.10
C LEU A 102 -3.82 12.49 -18.39
N ARG A 103 -4.44 13.05 -17.36
CA ARG A 103 -5.35 14.20 -17.43
C ARG A 103 -4.68 15.41 -18.06
N GLU A 104 -3.50 15.79 -17.60
CA GLU A 104 -2.75 16.92 -18.14
C GLU A 104 -2.41 16.74 -19.62
N ARG A 105 -2.13 15.51 -20.03
CA ARG A 105 -1.92 15.18 -21.44
C ARG A 105 -3.18 15.39 -22.27
N VAL A 106 -4.34 14.93 -21.79
CA VAL A 106 -5.64 15.10 -22.45
C VAL A 106 -5.98 16.59 -22.57
N ILE A 107 -5.85 17.36 -21.49
CA ILE A 107 -6.10 18.80 -21.46
C ILE A 107 -5.29 19.51 -22.55
N ARG A 108 -3.99 19.23 -22.63
CA ARG A 108 -3.10 19.85 -23.63
C ARG A 108 -3.44 19.44 -25.07
N GLN A 109 -3.68 18.15 -25.28
CA GLN A 109 -4.00 17.63 -26.63
C GLN A 109 -5.35 18.12 -27.15
N CYS A 110 -6.35 18.16 -26.28
CA CYS A 110 -7.71 18.58 -26.63
C CYS A 110 -7.96 20.08 -26.45
N LYS A 111 -6.95 20.84 -25.97
CA LYS A 111 -7.03 22.29 -25.69
C LYS A 111 -8.20 22.63 -24.75
N LEU A 112 -8.37 21.84 -23.69
CA LEU A 112 -9.39 22.05 -22.68
C LEU A 112 -8.88 23.00 -21.59
N GLU A 113 -9.77 23.74 -20.95
CA GLU A 113 -9.44 24.55 -19.78
C GLU A 113 -9.28 23.70 -18.52
N ASP A 114 -10.18 22.72 -18.34
CA ASP A 114 -10.11 21.72 -17.28
C ASP A 114 -10.73 20.40 -17.76
N PHE A 115 -10.30 19.30 -17.15
CA PHE A 115 -10.82 17.98 -17.42
C PHE A 115 -10.54 17.08 -16.23
N SER A 116 -11.41 16.15 -15.95
CA SER A 116 -11.26 15.21 -14.85
C SER A 116 -11.57 13.78 -15.31
N ILE A 117 -10.66 12.87 -15.01
CA ILE A 117 -10.81 11.42 -15.25
C ILE A 117 -11.37 10.80 -13.98
N SER A 118 -12.29 9.83 -14.12
CA SER A 118 -12.91 9.15 -12.99
C SER A 118 -11.93 8.22 -12.26
N PRO A 119 -11.52 8.51 -11.03
CA PRO A 119 -10.76 7.55 -10.23
C PRO A 119 -11.66 6.44 -9.69
N THR A 120 -12.96 6.67 -9.56
CA THR A 120 -13.95 5.67 -9.11
C THR A 120 -14.08 4.54 -10.11
N TYR A 121 -14.04 4.85 -11.41
CA TYR A 121 -14.07 3.85 -12.48
C TYR A 121 -12.92 2.86 -12.38
N LEU A 122 -11.68 3.35 -12.29
CA LEU A 122 -10.52 2.47 -12.16
C LEU A 122 -10.50 1.76 -10.80
N ALA A 123 -10.94 2.41 -9.73
CA ALA A 123 -11.03 1.79 -8.41
C ALA A 123 -12.00 0.61 -8.39
N PHE A 124 -13.10 0.68 -9.14
CA PHE A 124 -14.02 -0.46 -9.30
C PHE A 124 -13.31 -1.67 -9.91
N TYR A 125 -12.61 -1.47 -11.03
CA TYR A 125 -11.88 -2.56 -11.68
C TYR A 125 -10.68 -3.05 -10.87
N ASP A 126 -10.01 -2.18 -10.12
CA ASP A 126 -8.98 -2.60 -9.16
C ASP A 126 -9.52 -3.58 -8.13
N LYS A 127 -10.69 -3.27 -7.57
CA LYS A 127 -11.32 -4.17 -6.58
C LYS A 127 -11.78 -5.48 -7.22
N LEU A 128 -12.30 -5.43 -8.43
CA LEU A 128 -12.71 -6.62 -9.17
C LEU A 128 -11.52 -7.54 -9.47
N GLU A 129 -10.41 -6.99 -9.97
CA GLU A 129 -9.20 -7.77 -10.28
C GLU A 129 -8.55 -8.35 -9.02
N LYS A 130 -8.51 -7.59 -7.95
CA LYS A 130 -7.99 -8.07 -6.67
C LYS A 130 -8.86 -9.18 -6.07
N ALA A 131 -10.17 -9.05 -6.16
CA ALA A 131 -11.09 -10.10 -5.72
C ALA A 131 -10.92 -11.38 -6.55
N ASN A 132 -10.80 -11.24 -7.87
CA ASN A 132 -10.53 -12.38 -8.76
C ASN A 132 -9.21 -13.07 -8.39
N LEU A 133 -8.12 -12.30 -8.25
CA LEU A 133 -6.82 -12.84 -7.84
C LEU A 133 -6.89 -13.52 -6.47
N PHE A 134 -7.65 -12.96 -5.53
CA PHE A 134 -7.88 -13.55 -4.22
C PHE A 134 -8.54 -14.92 -4.36
N PHE A 135 -9.62 -15.04 -5.13
CA PHE A 135 -10.30 -16.33 -5.32
C PHE A 135 -9.45 -17.36 -6.06
N GLU A 136 -8.70 -16.97 -7.08
CA GLU A 136 -7.76 -17.84 -7.78
C GLU A 136 -6.71 -18.41 -6.80
N ASN A 137 -6.17 -17.57 -5.92
CA ASN A 137 -5.23 -18.02 -4.90
C ASN A 137 -5.92 -18.92 -3.84
N ILE A 138 -7.15 -18.62 -3.44
CA ILE A 138 -7.92 -19.47 -2.52
C ILE A 138 -8.15 -20.86 -3.11
N LEU A 139 -8.47 -20.94 -4.39
CA LEU A 139 -8.63 -22.22 -5.08
C LEU A 139 -7.30 -22.98 -5.18
N HIS A 140 -6.21 -22.27 -5.47
CA HIS A 140 -4.87 -22.87 -5.52
C HIS A 140 -4.45 -23.50 -4.18
N PHE A 141 -4.74 -22.83 -3.08
CA PHE A 141 -4.40 -23.28 -1.73
C PHE A 141 -5.57 -23.99 -1.00
N ALA A 142 -6.61 -24.41 -1.72
CA ALA A 142 -7.82 -24.98 -1.10
C ALA A 142 -7.58 -26.25 -0.27
N ALA A 143 -6.58 -27.05 -0.63
CA ALA A 143 -6.21 -28.27 0.08
C ALA A 143 -5.43 -28.03 1.39
N GLN A 144 -4.79 -26.87 1.54
CA GLN A 144 -4.00 -26.54 2.74
C GLN A 144 -4.90 -26.25 3.95
N GLU A 145 -4.33 -26.34 5.17
CA GLU A 145 -5.09 -26.00 6.38
C GLU A 145 -5.26 -24.48 6.54
N LEU A 146 -6.19 -24.04 7.42
CA LEU A 146 -6.48 -22.61 7.61
C LEU A 146 -5.34 -21.85 8.31
N ASP A 147 -4.57 -22.54 9.13
CA ASP A 147 -3.40 -22.03 9.86
C ASP A 147 -2.10 -22.12 9.06
N ASP A 148 -2.15 -22.70 7.86
CA ASP A 148 -1.06 -22.61 6.92
C ASP A 148 -0.72 -21.14 6.61
N ARG A 149 0.57 -20.83 6.49
CA ARG A 149 1.07 -19.46 6.38
C ARG A 149 0.49 -18.71 5.18
N GLU A 150 0.45 -19.36 4.02
CA GLU A 150 -0.08 -18.75 2.79
C GLU A 150 -1.58 -18.54 2.90
N THR A 151 -2.33 -19.53 3.33
CA THR A 151 -3.78 -19.46 3.53
C THR A 151 -4.15 -18.39 4.56
N PHE A 152 -3.47 -18.36 5.70
CA PHE A 152 -3.70 -17.36 6.75
C PHE A 152 -3.43 -15.95 6.26
N THR A 153 -2.34 -15.75 5.51
CA THR A 153 -1.98 -14.43 4.95
C THR A 153 -3.01 -13.94 3.95
N LEU A 154 -3.48 -14.82 3.04
CA LEU A 154 -4.53 -14.49 2.06
C LEU A 154 -5.83 -14.09 2.76
N LEU A 155 -6.28 -14.86 3.72
CA LEU A 155 -7.50 -14.57 4.48
C LEU A 155 -7.37 -13.33 5.36
N GLY A 156 -6.17 -12.94 5.76
CA GLY A 156 -5.91 -11.75 6.58
C GLY A 156 -6.32 -10.45 5.90
N ASN A 157 -5.99 -10.29 4.61
CA ASN A 157 -6.30 -9.06 3.85
C ASN A 157 -6.69 -9.38 2.39
N PRO A 158 -7.92 -9.88 2.15
CA PRO A 158 -8.38 -10.27 0.82
C PRO A 158 -8.32 -9.14 -0.21
N LEU A 159 -8.70 -7.93 0.18
CA LEU A 159 -8.89 -6.80 -0.72
C LEU A 159 -8.12 -5.55 -0.21
N PRO A 160 -6.80 -5.46 -0.45
CA PRO A 160 -6.02 -4.29 -0.06
C PRO A 160 -6.40 -3.05 -0.85
N ASP A 161 -6.29 -1.86 -0.23
CA ASP A 161 -6.66 -0.58 -0.86
C ASP A 161 -5.51 0.03 -1.69
N GLY A 162 -4.26 -0.23 -1.31
CA GLY A 162 -3.08 0.31 -1.98
C GLY A 162 -2.78 -0.32 -3.34
N GLY A 163 -1.87 0.30 -4.09
CA GLY A 163 -1.37 -0.20 -5.37
C GLY A 163 -0.15 0.59 -5.83
N GLN A 164 0.33 0.27 -7.03
CA GLN A 164 1.54 0.83 -7.62
C GLN A 164 1.27 1.32 -9.05
N TRP A 165 2.24 2.04 -9.62
CA TRP A 165 2.18 2.58 -10.97
C TRP A 165 1.82 1.53 -12.02
N ASP A 166 2.51 0.39 -12.02
CA ASP A 166 2.30 -0.67 -13.01
C ASP A 166 0.89 -1.27 -12.95
N MET A 167 0.30 -1.33 -11.76
CA MET A 167 -1.09 -1.75 -11.59
C MET A 167 -2.05 -0.75 -12.24
N ALA A 168 -1.85 0.56 -12.01
CA ALA A 168 -2.67 1.59 -12.66
C ALA A 168 -2.55 1.54 -14.19
N VAL A 169 -1.32 1.40 -14.70
CA VAL A 169 -1.07 1.26 -16.15
C VAL A 169 -1.76 0.03 -16.72
N SER A 170 -1.72 -1.10 -16.02
CA SER A 170 -2.38 -2.35 -16.44
C SER A 170 -3.90 -2.21 -16.49
N LEU A 171 -4.50 -1.57 -15.46
CA LEU A 171 -5.93 -1.28 -15.44
C LEU A 171 -6.35 -0.35 -16.58
N ILE A 172 -5.59 0.71 -16.82
CA ILE A 172 -5.85 1.66 -17.91
C ILE A 172 -5.76 0.96 -19.28
N LYS A 173 -4.75 0.11 -19.48
CA LYS A 173 -4.60 -0.65 -20.73
C LYS A 173 -5.75 -1.65 -20.95
N LYS A 174 -6.24 -2.28 -19.88
CA LYS A 174 -7.28 -3.32 -19.95
C LYS A 174 -8.68 -2.73 -20.07
N TYR A 175 -8.99 -1.70 -19.29
CA TYR A 175 -10.35 -1.16 -19.13
C TYR A 175 -10.53 0.25 -19.68
N GLY A 176 -9.45 0.93 -20.02
CA GLY A 176 -9.50 2.33 -20.41
C GLY A 176 -9.74 3.28 -19.25
N VAL A 177 -10.18 4.49 -19.58
CA VAL A 177 -10.56 5.53 -18.62
C VAL A 177 -11.83 6.22 -19.11
N VAL A 178 -12.59 6.79 -18.18
CA VAL A 178 -13.79 7.56 -18.49
C VAL A 178 -13.72 8.93 -17.82
N PRO A 179 -14.39 9.95 -18.37
CA PRO A 179 -14.55 11.24 -17.68
C PRO A 179 -15.24 11.10 -16.33
N SER A 180 -14.94 11.98 -15.40
CA SER A 180 -15.46 11.92 -14.03
C SER A 180 -16.99 11.98 -13.93
N TRP A 181 -17.66 12.62 -14.88
CA TRP A 181 -19.14 12.67 -14.91
C TRP A 181 -19.81 11.35 -15.32
N VAL A 182 -19.08 10.42 -15.96
CA VAL A 182 -19.62 9.09 -16.33
C VAL A 182 -19.70 8.19 -15.10
N MET A 183 -18.73 8.26 -14.22
CA MET A 183 -18.74 7.54 -12.94
C MET A 183 -18.17 8.44 -11.83
N PRO A 184 -19.01 9.26 -11.22
CA PRO A 184 -18.60 10.26 -10.23
C PRO A 184 -18.20 9.63 -8.89
N GLU A 185 -17.52 10.42 -8.07
CA GLU A 185 -17.20 10.05 -6.70
C GLU A 185 -18.46 9.86 -5.85
N THR A 186 -18.39 8.89 -4.94
CA THR A 186 -19.44 8.59 -3.96
C THR A 186 -18.90 8.76 -2.54
N VAL A 187 -19.77 8.73 -1.55
CA VAL A 187 -19.37 8.73 -0.13
C VAL A 187 -18.44 7.56 0.18
N HIS A 188 -18.66 6.40 -0.45
CA HIS A 188 -17.85 5.21 -0.21
C HIS A 188 -16.55 5.22 -1.00
N SER A 189 -16.51 5.74 -2.22
CA SER A 189 -15.27 5.88 -2.97
C SER A 189 -14.31 6.88 -2.34
N THR A 190 -14.83 7.95 -1.71
CA THR A 190 -14.03 8.95 -1.00
C THR A 190 -13.61 8.54 0.42
N GLY A 191 -14.18 7.46 0.97
CA GLY A 191 -13.89 6.96 2.31
C GLY A 191 -13.90 5.43 2.36
N THR A 192 -12.85 4.81 1.84
CA THR A 192 -12.76 3.36 1.60
C THR A 192 -12.81 2.52 2.88
N ALA A 193 -12.36 3.06 4.00
CA ALA A 193 -12.36 2.36 5.30
C ALA A 193 -13.75 1.89 5.76
N LYS A 194 -14.83 2.47 5.23
CA LYS A 194 -16.20 2.12 5.65
C LYS A 194 -16.74 0.87 4.97
N TYR A 195 -16.43 0.65 3.70
CA TYR A 195 -16.97 -0.48 2.95
C TYR A 195 -16.00 -1.65 2.79
N LEU A 196 -14.67 -1.41 2.82
CA LEU A 196 -13.67 -2.46 2.67
C LEU A 196 -13.80 -3.60 3.70
N PRO A 197 -14.07 -3.32 5.00
CA PRO A 197 -14.30 -4.39 5.97
C PRO A 197 -15.49 -5.29 5.61
N ILE A 198 -16.55 -4.71 5.01
CA ILE A 198 -17.73 -5.44 4.58
C ILE A 198 -17.39 -6.36 3.41
N LEU A 199 -16.71 -5.83 2.38
CA LEU A 199 -16.25 -6.63 1.24
C LEU A 199 -15.26 -7.72 1.67
N ASN A 200 -14.30 -7.39 2.51
CA ASN A 200 -13.33 -8.36 3.02
C ASN A 200 -13.98 -9.49 3.82
N ARG A 201 -15.05 -9.19 4.57
CA ARG A 201 -15.84 -10.22 5.24
C ARG A 201 -16.54 -11.13 4.24
N LYS A 202 -17.23 -10.55 3.25
CA LYS A 202 -17.92 -11.32 2.22
C LYS A 202 -16.95 -12.21 1.44
N LEU A 203 -15.79 -11.68 1.03
CA LEU A 203 -14.78 -12.47 0.33
C LEU A 203 -14.25 -13.64 1.17
N ARG A 204 -14.11 -13.46 2.49
CA ARG A 204 -13.73 -14.57 3.39
C ARG A 204 -14.82 -15.63 3.50
N GLU A 205 -16.09 -15.22 3.60
CA GLU A 205 -17.25 -16.14 3.60
C GLU A 205 -17.24 -16.97 2.32
N ASP A 206 -17.15 -16.33 1.16
CA ASP A 206 -17.11 -17.02 -0.13
C ASP A 206 -15.85 -17.89 -0.29
N ALA A 207 -14.70 -17.47 0.22
CA ALA A 207 -13.48 -18.27 0.22
C ALA A 207 -13.64 -19.57 1.03
N LEU A 208 -14.33 -19.53 2.15
CA LEU A 208 -14.59 -20.73 2.96
C LEU A 208 -15.54 -21.70 2.23
N GLU A 209 -16.56 -21.18 1.56
CA GLU A 209 -17.47 -21.98 0.73
C GLU A 209 -16.73 -22.64 -0.44
N LEU A 210 -15.92 -21.88 -1.18
CA LEU A 210 -15.11 -22.39 -2.29
C LEU A 210 -14.16 -23.50 -1.82
N ARG A 211 -13.48 -23.32 -0.70
CA ARG A 211 -12.59 -24.33 -0.12
C ARG A 211 -13.34 -25.60 0.29
N ALA A 212 -14.55 -25.46 0.83
CA ALA A 212 -15.40 -26.61 1.17
C ALA A 212 -15.80 -27.40 -0.08
N LEU A 213 -16.23 -26.71 -1.14
CA LEU A 213 -16.58 -27.36 -2.42
C LEU A 213 -15.40 -28.15 -3.02
N VAL A 214 -14.20 -27.53 -3.05
CA VAL A 214 -12.99 -28.20 -3.55
C VAL A 214 -12.65 -29.44 -2.71
N ARG A 215 -12.73 -29.37 -1.39
CA ARG A 215 -12.45 -30.49 -0.48
C ARG A 215 -13.48 -31.64 -0.61
N GLU A 216 -14.69 -31.30 -1.00
CA GLU A 216 -15.76 -32.29 -1.30
C GLU A 216 -15.66 -32.84 -2.72
N GLY A 217 -14.71 -32.40 -3.54
CA GLY A 217 -14.55 -32.79 -4.93
C GLY A 217 -15.63 -32.25 -5.86
N LYS A 218 -16.32 -31.19 -5.46
CA LYS A 218 -17.33 -30.47 -6.27
C LYS A 218 -16.68 -29.40 -7.13
N ASP A 219 -17.32 -29.06 -8.24
CA ASP A 219 -16.89 -27.97 -9.11
C ASP A 219 -17.18 -26.62 -8.44
N PRO A 220 -16.16 -25.80 -8.13
CA PRO A 220 -16.36 -24.50 -7.52
C PRO A 220 -16.88 -23.44 -8.50
N SER A 221 -17.01 -23.75 -9.80
CA SER A 221 -17.53 -22.83 -10.83
C SER A 221 -19.05 -22.98 -11.08
N ALA A 222 -19.72 -23.87 -10.39
CA ALA A 222 -21.14 -24.19 -10.56
C ALA A 222 -22.09 -23.20 -9.88
#